data_318e7df7679313b7186d1ec9e7ea9ea5
#
_entry.id   318e7df7679313b7186d1ec9e7ea9ea5
#
_cell.length_a   1.000
_cell.length_b   1.000
_cell.length_c   1.000
_cell.angle_alpha   90.00
_cell.angle_beta   90.00
_cell.angle_gamma   90.00
#
_symmetry.space_group_name_H-M   'P 1'
#
loop_
_entity.id
_entity.type
_entity.pdbx_description
1 polymer ?
#
loop_
_entity_poly.entity_id
_entity_poly.type
_entity_poly.pdbx_seq_one_letter_code
_entity_poly.pdbx_strand_id
1 'polypeptide(L)'
;DKALRLIEFRSHSEKELREKLKHAGAEAEDIDSVVEFMLHYHFLDDQSYAWRLAQDLKNLKKFGNQRIVQELRRKGISEEYIEEAVSELQDEEDVLLPMVEKRLQGDFEKKSVDRVLRYFVSHGYQIRDILRCVEQIKEKEESDGL
;
A
#
# COMPACT_ATOMS: atom_id res chain seq x y z
N ASP A 1 -23.69 -19.76 2.95
CA ASP A 1 -23.18 -19.02 4.11
C ASP A 1 -22.70 -17.64 3.70
N LYS A 2 -23.05 -16.63 4.48
CA LYS A 2 -22.70 -15.22 4.23
C LYS A 2 -21.20 -14.99 4.20
N ALA A 3 -20.42 -15.61 5.09
CA ALA A 3 -18.97 -15.47 5.14
C ALA A 3 -18.30 -16.01 3.88
N LEU A 4 -18.74 -17.17 3.38
CA LEU A 4 -18.24 -17.73 2.13
C LEU A 4 -18.52 -16.80 0.95
N ARG A 5 -19.72 -16.23 0.88
CA ARG A 5 -20.08 -15.30 -0.18
C ARG A 5 -19.22 -14.03 -0.15
N LEU A 6 -18.91 -13.52 1.05
CA LEU A 6 -18.05 -12.34 1.19
C LEU A 6 -16.62 -12.61 0.69
N ILE A 7 -16.12 -13.83 0.89
CA ILE A 7 -14.77 -14.21 0.46
C ILE A 7 -14.72 -14.52 -1.03
N GLU A 8 -15.79 -15.10 -1.60
CA GLU A 8 -15.88 -15.39 -3.04
C GLU A 8 -15.69 -14.19 -3.93
N PHE A 9 -16.13 -13.00 -3.48
CA PHE A 9 -16.10 -11.80 -4.31
C PHE A 9 -14.89 -10.91 -4.07
N ARG A 10 -14.18 -11.08 -2.95
CA ARG A 10 -12.95 -10.35 -2.68
C ARG A 10 -12.23 -10.96 -1.48
N SER A 11 -10.91 -10.73 -1.42
CA SER A 11 -10.12 -11.13 -0.27
C SER A 11 -10.42 -10.22 0.93
N HIS A 12 -10.37 -10.81 2.11
CA HIS A 12 -10.59 -10.11 3.38
C HIS A 12 -9.49 -10.50 4.36
N SER A 13 -9.10 -9.56 5.23
CA SER A 13 -8.32 -9.90 6.40
C SER A 13 -9.24 -10.53 7.45
N GLU A 14 -8.66 -11.21 8.43
CA GLU A 14 -9.41 -11.75 9.55
C GLU A 14 -10.21 -10.63 10.23
N LYS A 15 -9.58 -9.49 10.48
CA LYS A 15 -10.23 -8.33 11.11
C LYS A 15 -11.44 -7.86 10.30
N GLU A 16 -11.29 -7.72 9.00
CA GLU A 16 -12.39 -7.29 8.13
C GLU A 16 -13.57 -8.26 8.17
N LEU A 17 -13.27 -9.55 8.13
CA LEU A 17 -14.32 -10.57 8.18
C LEU A 17 -15.06 -10.51 9.51
N ARG A 18 -14.33 -10.43 10.62
CA ARG A 18 -14.94 -10.32 11.96
C ARG A 18 -15.84 -9.09 12.07
N GLU A 19 -15.39 -7.95 11.58
CA GLU A 19 -16.17 -6.71 11.59
C GLU A 19 -17.45 -6.83 10.77
N LYS A 20 -17.37 -7.44 9.59
CA LYS A 20 -18.54 -7.63 8.73
C LYS A 20 -19.55 -8.56 9.33
N LEU A 21 -19.11 -9.65 9.94
CA LEU A 21 -20.01 -10.60 10.61
C LEU A 21 -20.69 -9.94 11.81
N LYS A 22 -19.93 -9.16 12.60
CA LYS A 22 -20.46 -8.42 13.74
C LYS A 22 -21.52 -7.41 13.26
N HIS A 23 -21.23 -6.68 12.20
CA HIS A 23 -22.15 -5.71 11.61
C HIS A 23 -23.44 -6.35 11.11
N ALA A 24 -23.34 -7.61 10.68
CA ALA A 24 -24.49 -8.39 10.21
C ALA A 24 -25.29 -9.02 11.36
N GLY A 25 -24.89 -8.77 12.61
CA GLY A 25 -25.61 -9.23 13.81
C GLY A 25 -25.18 -10.57 14.36
N ALA A 26 -24.06 -11.13 13.89
CA ALA A 26 -23.59 -12.42 14.40
C ALA A 26 -23.05 -12.29 15.84
N GLU A 27 -23.30 -13.32 16.64
CA GLU A 27 -22.80 -13.40 18.00
C GLU A 27 -21.30 -13.73 18.01
N ALA A 28 -20.59 -13.33 19.07
CA ALA A 28 -19.13 -13.52 19.19
C ALA A 28 -18.72 -14.99 19.01
N GLU A 29 -19.47 -15.92 19.60
CA GLU A 29 -19.16 -17.35 19.49
C GLU A 29 -19.30 -17.86 18.05
N ASP A 30 -20.32 -17.38 17.34
CA ASP A 30 -20.55 -17.74 15.95
C ASP A 30 -19.45 -17.17 15.04
N ILE A 31 -19.01 -15.93 15.32
CA ILE A 31 -17.90 -15.30 14.59
C ILE A 31 -16.64 -16.14 14.75
N ASP A 32 -16.30 -16.53 16.00
CA ASP A 32 -15.11 -17.33 16.26
C ASP A 32 -15.15 -18.66 15.50
N SER A 33 -16.30 -19.32 15.49
CA SER A 33 -16.49 -20.60 14.79
C SER A 33 -16.30 -20.44 13.28
N VAL A 34 -16.87 -19.39 12.70
CA VAL A 34 -16.72 -19.09 11.26
C VAL A 34 -15.28 -18.80 10.93
N VAL A 35 -14.61 -17.96 11.71
CA VAL A 35 -13.21 -17.59 11.47
C VAL A 35 -12.31 -18.82 11.55
N GLU A 36 -12.48 -19.68 12.55
CA GLU A 36 -11.71 -20.92 12.67
C GLU A 36 -11.89 -21.82 11.45
N PHE A 37 -13.14 -21.97 10.99
CA PHE A 37 -13.44 -22.75 9.80
C PHE A 37 -12.71 -22.17 8.57
N MET A 38 -12.78 -20.86 8.39
CA MET A 38 -12.15 -20.18 7.24
C MET A 38 -10.63 -20.30 7.27
N LEU A 39 -10.03 -20.21 8.45
CA LEU A 39 -8.57 -20.37 8.61
C LEU A 39 -8.17 -21.82 8.32
N HIS A 40 -8.93 -22.78 8.81
CA HIS A 40 -8.62 -24.21 8.63
C HIS A 40 -8.62 -24.61 7.15
N TYR A 41 -9.58 -24.12 6.38
CA TYR A 41 -9.70 -24.45 4.96
C TYR A 41 -9.02 -23.43 4.04
N HIS A 42 -8.20 -22.54 4.59
CA HIS A 42 -7.43 -21.53 3.82
C HIS A 42 -8.29 -20.57 3.00
N PHE A 43 -9.53 -20.37 3.37
CA PHE A 43 -10.38 -19.32 2.81
C PHE A 43 -10.01 -17.95 3.37
N LEU A 44 -9.28 -17.92 4.47
CA LEU A 44 -8.81 -16.73 5.15
C LEU A 44 -7.31 -16.89 5.37
N ASP A 45 -6.52 -15.96 4.83
CA ASP A 45 -5.06 -16.03 4.86
C ASP A 45 -4.52 -14.60 4.82
N ASP A 46 -4.24 -14.04 6.01
CA ASP A 46 -3.76 -12.65 6.14
C ASP A 46 -2.41 -12.45 5.46
N GLN A 47 -1.53 -13.44 5.47
CA GLN A 47 -0.21 -13.34 4.85
C GLN A 47 -0.34 -13.14 3.33
N SER A 48 -1.14 -13.97 2.70
CA SER A 48 -1.40 -13.90 1.26
C SER A 48 -2.14 -12.61 0.89
N TYR A 49 -3.12 -12.23 1.69
CA TYR A 49 -3.88 -11.01 1.48
C TYR A 49 -2.98 -9.78 1.57
N ALA A 50 -2.09 -9.72 2.57
CA ALA A 50 -1.16 -8.62 2.75
C ALA A 50 -0.25 -8.46 1.52
N TRP A 51 0.27 -9.57 1.02
CA TRP A 51 1.14 -9.55 -0.17
C TRP A 51 0.39 -8.99 -1.39
N ARG A 52 -0.81 -9.51 -1.66
CA ARG A 52 -1.61 -9.07 -2.81
C ARG A 52 -2.02 -7.60 -2.71
N LEU A 53 -2.48 -7.20 -1.52
CA LEU A 53 -2.89 -5.80 -1.30
C LEU A 53 -1.69 -4.85 -1.45
N ALA A 54 -0.53 -5.20 -0.89
CA ALA A 54 0.68 -4.38 -1.03
C ALA A 54 1.07 -4.21 -2.49
N GLN A 55 1.05 -5.29 -3.27
CA GLN A 55 1.36 -5.24 -4.72
C GLN A 55 0.37 -4.34 -5.47
N ASP A 56 -0.92 -4.49 -5.17
CA ASP A 56 -1.95 -3.67 -5.83
C ASP A 56 -1.82 -2.20 -5.48
N LEU A 57 -1.56 -1.88 -4.21
CA LEU A 57 -1.40 -0.49 -3.78
C LEU A 57 -0.16 0.15 -4.43
N LYS A 58 0.92 -0.61 -4.61
CA LYS A 58 2.11 -0.12 -5.30
C LYS A 58 1.87 0.01 -6.81
N ASN A 59 1.35 -1.03 -7.44
CA ASN A 59 1.25 -1.10 -8.90
C ASN A 59 0.11 -0.27 -9.48
N LEU A 60 -1.04 -0.24 -8.81
CA LEU A 60 -2.23 0.45 -9.29
C LEU A 60 -2.35 1.87 -8.76
N LYS A 61 -2.04 2.08 -7.49
CA LYS A 61 -2.18 3.38 -6.84
C LYS A 61 -0.87 4.15 -6.74
N LYS A 62 0.26 3.49 -6.95
CA LYS A 62 1.60 4.08 -6.87
C LYS A 62 1.89 4.68 -5.49
N PHE A 63 1.35 4.08 -4.43
CA PHE A 63 1.60 4.55 -3.07
C PHE A 63 3.03 4.26 -2.63
N GLY A 64 3.59 5.14 -1.80
CA GLY A 64 4.85 4.90 -1.11
C GLY A 64 4.68 3.87 -0.01
N ASN A 65 5.79 3.26 0.41
CA ASN A 65 5.76 2.17 1.38
C ASN A 65 5.14 2.58 2.72
N GLN A 66 5.34 3.82 3.16
CA GLN A 66 4.73 4.30 4.41
C GLN A 66 3.20 4.22 4.37
N ARG A 67 2.61 4.62 3.26
CA ARG A 67 1.15 4.56 3.11
C ARG A 67 0.65 3.12 2.97
N ILE A 68 1.42 2.27 2.28
CA ILE A 68 1.09 0.86 2.16
C ILE A 68 1.07 0.20 3.54
N VAL A 69 2.09 0.48 4.38
CA VAL A 69 2.15 -0.03 5.74
C VAL A 69 0.92 0.42 6.54
N GLN A 70 0.56 1.69 6.45
CA GLN A 70 -0.62 2.23 7.13
C GLN A 70 -1.91 1.53 6.70
N GLU A 71 -2.07 1.29 5.40
CA GLU A 71 -3.25 0.61 4.87
C GLU A 71 -3.33 -0.84 5.36
N LEU A 72 -2.19 -1.54 5.40
CA LEU A 72 -2.14 -2.91 5.90
C LEU A 72 -2.45 -2.96 7.40
N ARG A 73 -1.93 -2.02 8.18
CA ARG A 73 -2.25 -1.92 9.61
C ARG A 73 -3.73 -1.68 9.84
N ARG A 74 -4.34 -0.83 9.03
CA ARG A 74 -5.77 -0.53 9.13
C ARG A 74 -6.61 -1.77 8.86
N LYS A 75 -6.13 -2.66 8.00
CA LYS A 75 -6.79 -3.95 7.73
C LYS A 75 -6.56 -4.98 8.82
N GLY A 76 -5.78 -4.65 9.85
CA GLY A 76 -5.52 -5.55 10.97
C GLY A 76 -4.45 -6.60 10.71
N ILE A 77 -3.60 -6.37 9.72
CA ILE A 77 -2.50 -7.29 9.38
C ILE A 77 -1.40 -7.17 10.45
N SER A 78 -0.81 -8.31 10.84
CA SER A 78 0.29 -8.31 11.79
C SER A 78 1.55 -7.67 11.22
N GLU A 79 2.38 -7.09 12.10
CA GLU A 79 3.63 -6.44 11.67
C GLU A 79 4.56 -7.39 10.91
N GLU A 80 4.58 -8.67 11.30
CA GLU A 80 5.38 -9.70 10.62
C GLU A 80 4.98 -9.81 9.14
N TYR A 81 3.70 -9.92 8.88
CA TYR A 81 3.19 -10.03 7.50
C TYR A 81 3.33 -8.73 6.72
N ILE A 82 3.23 -7.58 7.41
CA ILE A 82 3.47 -6.27 6.78
C ILE A 82 4.93 -6.19 6.31
N GLU A 83 5.88 -6.53 7.17
CA GLU A 83 7.30 -6.49 6.83
C GLU A 83 7.63 -7.40 5.64
N GLU A 84 7.10 -8.63 5.65
CA GLU A 84 7.26 -9.55 4.52
C GLU A 84 6.72 -8.96 3.23
N ALA A 85 5.48 -8.46 3.26
CA ALA A 85 4.81 -7.93 2.08
C ALA A 85 5.56 -6.74 1.50
N VAL A 86 6.03 -5.82 2.36
CA VAL A 86 6.75 -4.62 1.92
C VAL A 86 8.13 -4.98 1.37
N SER A 87 8.79 -5.99 1.94
CA SER A 87 10.11 -6.43 1.46
C SER A 87 10.08 -7.02 0.05
N GLU A 88 8.91 -7.48 -0.39
CA GLU A 88 8.71 -8.04 -1.74
C GLU A 88 8.34 -6.98 -2.78
N LEU A 89 8.17 -5.71 -2.37
CA LEU A 89 7.81 -4.65 -3.30
C LEU A 89 9.03 -4.18 -4.10
N GLN A 90 8.77 -3.66 -5.29
CA GLN A 90 9.78 -3.02 -6.12
C GLN A 90 10.44 -1.88 -5.34
N ASP A 91 11.73 -1.65 -5.57
CA ASP A 91 12.47 -0.57 -4.93
C ASP A 91 11.72 0.75 -5.07
N GLU A 92 11.56 1.45 -3.95
CA GLU A 92 10.74 2.66 -3.88
C GLU A 92 11.28 3.77 -4.77
N GLU A 93 12.60 3.94 -4.81
CA GLU A 93 13.23 4.96 -5.64
C GLU A 93 13.01 4.69 -7.13
N ASP A 94 13.08 3.43 -7.55
CA ASP A 94 12.85 3.04 -8.94
C ASP A 94 11.43 3.38 -9.40
N VAL A 95 10.45 3.29 -8.50
CA VAL A 95 9.06 3.65 -8.79
C VAL A 95 8.90 5.18 -8.77
N LEU A 96 9.51 5.84 -7.80
CA LEU A 96 9.31 7.27 -7.54
C LEU A 96 9.96 8.16 -8.60
N LEU A 97 11.18 7.84 -9.01
CA LEU A 97 11.98 8.70 -9.90
C LEU A 97 11.25 9.06 -11.20
N PRO A 98 10.72 8.11 -11.98
CA PRO A 98 9.99 8.45 -13.21
C PRO A 98 8.75 9.30 -12.96
N MET A 99 8.06 9.08 -11.84
CA MET A 99 6.86 9.85 -11.51
C MET A 99 7.18 11.29 -11.14
N VAL A 100 8.27 11.50 -10.40
CA VAL A 100 8.74 12.84 -10.05
C VAL A 100 9.14 13.60 -11.31
N GLU A 101 9.90 12.94 -12.19
CA GLU A 101 10.33 13.53 -13.46
C GLU A 101 9.14 13.98 -14.30
N LYS A 102 8.15 13.13 -14.42
CA LYS A 102 6.93 13.43 -15.20
C LYS A 102 6.15 14.61 -14.62
N ARG A 103 6.07 14.71 -13.30
CA ARG A 103 5.34 15.81 -12.66
C ARG A 103 6.08 17.13 -12.69
N LEU A 104 7.40 17.13 -12.58
CA LEU A 104 8.21 18.35 -12.62
C LEU A 104 8.22 18.98 -14.00
N GLN A 105 8.26 18.17 -15.05
CA GLN A 105 8.32 18.66 -16.44
C GLN A 105 9.41 19.70 -16.66
N GLY A 106 10.57 19.50 -16.02
CA GLY A 106 11.70 20.40 -16.16
C GLY A 106 11.62 21.70 -15.36
N ASP A 107 10.59 21.86 -14.53
CA ASP A 107 10.39 23.08 -13.75
C ASP A 107 10.89 22.89 -12.31
N PHE A 108 12.08 23.45 -12.03
CA PHE A 108 12.73 23.35 -10.72
C PHE A 108 12.51 24.57 -9.83
N GLU A 109 11.57 25.43 -10.17
CA GLU A 109 11.23 26.55 -9.31
C GLU A 109 10.65 26.04 -7.99
N LYS A 110 10.90 26.78 -6.92
CA LYS A 110 10.49 26.40 -5.57
C LYS A 110 9.02 26.02 -5.49
N LYS A 111 8.17 26.79 -6.15
CA LYS A 111 6.71 26.57 -6.17
C LYS A 111 6.35 25.21 -6.75
N SER A 112 7.00 24.84 -7.84
CA SER A 112 6.77 23.57 -8.53
C SER A 112 7.32 22.40 -7.71
N VAL A 113 8.49 22.54 -7.14
CA VAL A 113 9.08 21.51 -6.27
C VAL A 113 8.22 21.30 -5.03
N ASP A 114 7.74 22.36 -4.40
CA ASP A 114 6.88 22.27 -3.21
C ASP A 114 5.57 21.53 -3.54
N ARG A 115 5.02 21.76 -4.72
CA ARG A 115 3.79 21.07 -5.18
C ARG A 115 4.04 19.57 -5.35
N VAL A 116 5.15 19.21 -5.96
CA VAL A 116 5.57 17.81 -6.15
C VAL A 116 5.78 17.14 -4.79
N LEU A 117 6.47 17.84 -3.87
CA LEU A 117 6.67 17.31 -2.51
C LEU A 117 5.35 16.99 -1.82
N ARG A 118 4.41 17.92 -1.82
CA ARG A 118 3.11 17.71 -1.17
C ARG A 118 2.36 16.54 -1.77
N TYR A 119 2.40 16.42 -3.09
CA TYR A 119 1.73 15.32 -3.77
C TYR A 119 2.27 13.96 -3.33
N PHE A 120 3.61 13.79 -3.39
CA PHE A 120 4.19 12.48 -3.10
C PHE A 120 4.24 12.17 -1.60
N VAL A 121 4.35 13.17 -0.73
CA VAL A 121 4.21 12.97 0.72
C VAL A 121 2.82 12.43 1.03
N SER A 122 1.77 12.98 0.41
CA SER A 122 0.40 12.50 0.62
C SER A 122 0.20 11.08 0.09
N HIS A 123 1.03 10.64 -0.85
CA HIS A 123 1.01 9.28 -1.40
C HIS A 123 1.88 8.30 -0.62
N GLY A 124 2.57 8.76 0.44
CA GLY A 124 3.30 7.87 1.33
C GLY A 124 4.81 7.80 1.10
N TYR A 125 5.38 8.73 0.33
CA TYR A 125 6.82 8.82 0.13
C TYR A 125 7.45 9.78 1.11
N GLN A 126 8.73 9.55 1.45
CA GLN A 126 9.47 10.42 2.37
C GLN A 126 10.02 11.64 1.64
N ILE A 127 10.02 12.79 2.32
CA ILE A 127 10.53 14.05 1.77
C ILE A 127 11.94 13.89 1.24
N ARG A 128 12.85 13.26 2.00
CA ARG A 128 14.24 13.07 1.60
C ARG A 128 14.39 12.31 0.29
N ASP A 129 13.53 11.30 0.08
CA ASP A 129 13.58 10.49 -1.14
C ASP A 129 13.07 11.28 -2.34
N ILE A 130 12.03 12.07 -2.15
CA ILE A 130 11.48 12.94 -3.20
C ILE A 130 12.53 13.99 -3.59
N LEU A 131 13.15 14.63 -2.62
CA LEU A 131 14.20 15.64 -2.88
C LEU A 131 15.41 15.04 -3.57
N ARG A 132 15.79 13.81 -3.22
CA ARG A 132 16.88 13.11 -3.89
C ARG A 132 16.54 12.89 -5.37
N CYS A 133 15.31 12.50 -5.66
CA CYS A 133 14.85 12.34 -7.05
C CYS A 133 14.91 13.67 -7.80
N VAL A 134 14.45 14.76 -7.19
CA VAL A 134 14.50 16.11 -7.79
C VAL A 134 15.95 16.49 -8.13
N GLU A 135 16.88 16.28 -7.22
CA GLU A 135 18.29 16.57 -7.45
C GLU A 135 18.88 15.73 -8.58
N GLN A 136 18.59 14.44 -8.62
CA GLN A 136 19.05 13.54 -9.68
C GLN A 136 18.55 14.00 -11.06
N ILE A 137 17.29 14.38 -11.14
CA ILE A 137 16.69 14.86 -12.39
C ILE A 137 17.33 16.17 -12.84
N LYS A 138 17.53 17.08 -11.91
CA LYS A 138 18.15 18.37 -12.16
C LYS A 138 19.58 18.21 -12.67
N GLU A 139 20.37 17.37 -12.01
CA GLU A 139 21.76 17.09 -12.41
C GLU A 139 21.82 16.48 -13.80
N LYS A 140 20.91 15.56 -14.11
CA LYS A 140 20.83 14.93 -15.42
C LYS A 140 20.52 15.95 -16.51
N GLU A 141 19.57 16.86 -16.28
CA GLU A 141 19.22 17.90 -17.24
C GLU A 141 20.36 18.89 -17.46
N GLU A 142 21.06 19.28 -16.41
CA GLU A 142 22.22 20.15 -16.49
C GLU A 142 23.35 19.48 -17.29
N SER A 143 23.56 18.18 -17.05
CA SER A 143 24.57 17.40 -17.78
C SER A 143 24.21 17.23 -19.25
N ASP A 144 22.95 16.94 -19.56
CA ASP A 144 22.47 16.74 -20.94
C ASP A 144 22.46 18.06 -21.72
N GLY A 145 22.35 19.19 -21.02
CA GLY A 145 22.37 20.52 -21.62
C GLY A 145 23.77 21.01 -22.04
N LEU A 146 24.80 20.28 -21.64
CA LEU A 146 26.19 20.59 -22.02
C LEU A 146 26.58 19.88 -23.31
#